data_b9ef08f3828cc9f2084b0f999de5b307
#
_entry.id   b9ef08f3828cc9f2084b0f999de5b307
#
_cell.length_a   1.000
_cell.length_b   1.000
_cell.length_c   1.000
_cell.angle_alpha   90.00
_cell.angle_beta   90.00
_cell.angle_gamma   90.00
#
_symmetry.space_group_name_H-M   'P 1'
#
loop_
_entity.id
_entity.type
_entity.pdbx_description
1 polymer ?
#
loop_
_entity_poly.entity_id
_entity_poly.type
_entity_poly.pdbx_seq_one_letter_code
_entity_poly.pdbx_strand_id
1 'polypeptide(L)'
;AQDWTTGKTLAAGKRQYIASASGRLIFSENGREAIRQSIHVAPKPVSKMRVDASRIDYKGTADKESTVTLRGTTLNQGGYRSLLGAFELGAVSDRIPSGQLKLPSNQSVDLQYVGASSDAPALKAAGKNPNDGSLFFGISTWGTWDSMHWGRQVQVQIDTNNDSTADYVLEVTREKGTRW
;
A
#
# COMPACT_ATOMS: atom_id res chain seq x y z
N ALA A 1 8.86 16.71 -11.44
CA ALA A 1 9.27 15.39 -10.93
C ALA A 1 9.95 14.65 -12.07
N GLN A 2 11.15 14.16 -11.84
CA GLN A 2 11.89 13.40 -12.84
C GLN A 2 11.72 11.92 -12.54
N ASP A 3 11.13 11.17 -13.47
CA ASP A 3 11.14 9.73 -13.40
C ASP A 3 12.49 9.23 -13.93
N TRP A 4 13.39 8.88 -13.05
CA TRP A 4 14.71 8.36 -13.38
C TRP A 4 14.73 6.84 -13.53
N THR A 5 13.57 6.20 -13.43
CA THR A 5 13.42 4.76 -13.59
C THR A 5 12.91 4.38 -14.97
N THR A 6 12.92 5.30 -15.92
CA THR A 6 12.42 5.10 -17.27
C THR A 6 13.30 4.19 -18.12
N GLY A 7 13.55 2.99 -17.72
CA GLY A 7 13.85 2.01 -18.73
C GLY A 7 12.66 1.93 -19.70
N LYS A 8 12.89 2.04 -20.99
CA LYS A 8 11.85 1.95 -22.04
C LYS A 8 10.95 0.72 -21.88
N THR A 9 11.45 -0.34 -21.29
CA THR A 9 10.73 -1.57 -20.98
C THR A 9 9.61 -1.43 -19.96
N LEU A 10 9.59 -0.34 -19.23
CA LEU A 10 8.59 -0.09 -18.19
C LEU A 10 7.70 1.10 -18.54
N ALA A 11 7.78 1.63 -19.76
CA ALA A 11 6.99 2.76 -20.22
C ALA A 11 5.48 2.49 -20.18
N ALA A 12 5.04 1.25 -20.22
CA ALA A 12 3.64 0.86 -20.09
C ALA A 12 3.13 0.86 -18.64
N GLY A 13 4.02 0.78 -17.66
CA GLY A 13 3.68 0.79 -16.24
C GLY A 13 3.66 2.20 -15.68
N LYS A 14 2.57 2.56 -15.00
CA LYS A 14 2.55 3.81 -14.23
C LYS A 14 3.32 3.62 -12.95
N ARG A 15 4.28 4.49 -12.70
CA ARG A 15 5.21 4.37 -11.60
C ARG A 15 5.03 5.45 -10.57
N GLN A 16 5.49 5.16 -9.38
CA GLN A 16 5.72 6.20 -8.40
C GLN A 16 6.94 7.01 -8.79
N TYR A 17 6.79 8.30 -8.86
CA TYR A 17 7.91 9.22 -8.99
C TYR A 17 8.42 9.60 -7.62
N ILE A 18 9.72 9.76 -7.53
CA ILE A 18 10.30 10.51 -6.44
C ILE A 18 10.29 11.96 -6.87
N ALA A 19 9.31 12.71 -6.41
CA ALA A 19 9.29 14.14 -6.60
C ALA A 19 10.31 14.79 -5.68
N SER A 20 11.07 15.75 -6.18
CA SER A 20 11.93 16.55 -5.35
C SER A 20 11.72 18.03 -5.65
N ALA A 21 11.68 18.83 -4.62
CA ALA A 21 11.67 20.28 -4.72
C ALA A 21 12.78 20.84 -3.83
N SER A 22 13.61 21.69 -4.40
CA SER A 22 14.67 22.37 -3.67
C SER A 22 14.44 23.86 -3.69
N GLY A 23 14.68 24.51 -2.59
CA GLY A 23 14.52 25.94 -2.41
C GLY A 23 15.49 26.48 -1.38
N ARG A 24 15.31 27.74 -1.06
CA ARG A 24 16.07 28.41 -0.01
C ARG A 24 15.12 29.20 0.88
N LEU A 25 15.33 29.10 2.16
CA LEU A 25 14.74 29.99 3.14
C LEU A 25 15.72 31.12 3.38
N ILE A 26 15.26 32.34 3.19
CA ILE A 26 16.09 33.55 3.36
C ILE A 26 15.54 34.31 4.55
N PHE A 27 16.39 34.53 5.53
CA PHE A 27 16.09 35.38 6.67
C PHE A 27 16.73 36.74 6.40
N SER A 28 15.93 37.78 6.53
CA SER A 28 16.39 39.15 6.29
C SER A 28 16.27 39.98 7.56
N GLU A 29 17.24 40.79 7.82
CA GLU A 29 17.25 41.81 8.86
C GLU A 29 17.44 43.19 8.22
N ASN A 30 16.57 44.13 8.55
CA ASN A 30 16.57 45.49 7.98
C ASN A 30 16.61 45.54 6.44
N GLY A 31 15.88 44.57 5.80
CA GLY A 31 15.82 44.46 4.34
C GLY A 31 17.08 43.87 3.69
N ARG A 32 18.04 43.41 4.46
CA ARG A 32 19.23 42.71 3.97
C ARG A 32 19.20 41.23 4.36
N GLU A 33 19.63 40.38 3.44
CA GLU A 33 19.79 38.97 3.71
C GLU A 33 20.82 38.74 4.81
N ALA A 34 20.41 38.12 5.93
CA ALA A 34 21.29 37.80 7.05
C ALA A 34 21.72 36.33 7.02
N ILE A 35 20.76 35.41 6.76
CA ILE A 35 21.01 33.96 6.75
C ILE A 35 20.26 33.34 5.58
N ARG A 36 20.90 32.35 4.96
CA ARG A 36 20.31 31.53 3.90
C ARG A 36 20.41 30.05 4.27
N GLN A 37 19.28 29.39 4.30
CA GLN A 37 19.19 27.95 4.56
C GLN A 37 18.65 27.22 3.33
N SER A 38 19.35 26.21 2.86
CA SER A 38 18.86 25.34 1.80
C SER A 38 17.79 24.41 2.35
N ILE A 39 16.71 24.25 1.57
CA ILE A 39 15.61 23.31 1.87
C ILE A 39 15.51 22.32 0.73
N HIS A 40 15.39 21.07 1.07
CA HIS A 40 15.05 19.99 0.14
C HIS A 40 13.83 19.23 0.65
N VAL A 41 12.84 19.01 -0.22
CA VAL A 41 11.61 18.31 0.09
C VAL A 41 11.39 17.20 -0.92
N ALA A 42 11.09 16.02 -0.43
CA ALA A 42 10.66 14.89 -1.24
C ALA A 42 9.17 14.61 -0.97
N PRO A 43 8.24 15.30 -1.67
CA PRO A 43 6.82 15.09 -1.45
C PRO A 43 6.40 13.72 -1.94
N LYS A 44 5.64 13.01 -1.10
CA LYS A 44 4.99 11.76 -1.48
C LYS A 44 3.56 12.03 -1.94
N PRO A 45 3.11 11.45 -3.06
CA PRO A 45 1.71 11.47 -3.43
C PRO A 45 0.88 10.69 -2.41
N VAL A 46 -0.23 11.25 -1.99
CA VAL A 46 -1.15 10.62 -1.03
C VAL A 46 -2.54 10.58 -1.62
N SER A 47 -3.20 9.44 -1.48
CA SER A 47 -4.61 9.27 -1.76
C SER A 47 -5.37 9.11 -0.45
N LYS A 48 -6.49 9.83 -0.32
CA LYS A 48 -7.44 9.70 0.80
C LYS A 48 -8.80 9.35 0.22
N MET A 49 -9.04 8.07 0.05
CA MET A 49 -10.29 7.55 -0.47
C MET A 49 -11.04 6.78 0.61
N ARG A 50 -12.35 6.87 0.58
CA ARG A 50 -13.25 6.09 1.44
C ARG A 50 -14.41 5.55 0.63
N VAL A 51 -14.93 4.42 1.03
CA VAL A 51 -16.20 3.90 0.52
C VAL A 51 -17.33 4.77 1.06
N ASP A 52 -18.26 5.17 0.19
CA ASP A 52 -19.40 6.04 0.55
C ASP A 52 -20.54 5.24 1.22
N ALA A 53 -20.46 3.92 1.20
CA ALA A 53 -21.42 3.03 1.83
C ALA A 53 -20.80 2.36 3.06
N SER A 54 -21.52 2.35 4.18
CA SER A 54 -21.13 1.62 5.40
C SER A 54 -21.32 0.10 5.24
N ARG A 55 -22.16 -0.32 4.30
CA ARG A 55 -22.47 -1.72 4.02
C ARG A 55 -22.83 -1.87 2.55
N ILE A 56 -22.36 -2.95 1.96
CA ILE A 56 -22.73 -3.38 0.62
C ILE A 56 -23.34 -4.75 0.78
N ASP A 57 -24.68 -4.83 0.65
CA ASP A 57 -25.39 -6.09 0.69
C ASP A 57 -25.38 -6.74 -0.69
N TYR A 58 -24.65 -7.80 -0.84
CA TYR A 58 -24.61 -8.61 -2.03
C TYR A 58 -25.69 -9.71 -1.94
N LYS A 59 -26.86 -9.43 -2.53
CA LYS A 59 -27.92 -10.43 -2.68
C LYS A 59 -27.88 -10.98 -4.10
N GLY A 60 -27.16 -12.05 -4.31
CA GLY A 60 -27.16 -12.60 -5.66
C GLY A 60 -26.33 -13.83 -5.87
N THR A 61 -26.58 -14.45 -7.01
CA THR A 61 -25.76 -15.50 -7.60
C THR A 61 -24.41 -14.90 -8.03
N ALA A 62 -23.40 -15.74 -8.19
CA ALA A 62 -21.99 -15.40 -8.43
C ALA A 62 -21.68 -14.41 -9.58
N ASP A 63 -22.68 -14.10 -10.41
CA ASP A 63 -22.48 -13.31 -11.64
C ASP A 63 -23.06 -11.90 -11.55
N LYS A 64 -23.37 -11.38 -10.36
CA LYS A 64 -23.89 -10.02 -10.22
C LYS A 64 -22.78 -9.04 -9.89
N GLU A 65 -22.62 -8.05 -10.75
CA GLU A 65 -21.79 -6.89 -10.49
C GLU A 65 -22.46 -5.93 -9.51
N SER A 66 -21.69 -5.35 -8.62
CA SER A 66 -22.11 -4.28 -7.74
C SER A 66 -21.18 -3.09 -7.90
N THR A 67 -21.77 -1.89 -7.89
CA THR A 67 -21.00 -0.66 -7.98
C THR A 67 -20.73 -0.09 -6.58
N VAL A 68 -19.48 0.16 -6.28
CA VAL A 68 -19.05 0.80 -5.05
C VAL A 68 -18.63 2.22 -5.34
N THR A 69 -19.29 3.18 -4.72
CA THR A 69 -18.92 4.58 -4.83
C THR A 69 -17.82 4.92 -3.85
N LEU A 70 -16.75 5.50 -4.38
CA LEU A 70 -15.63 6.01 -3.60
C LEU A 70 -15.65 7.53 -3.59
N ARG A 71 -15.40 8.11 -2.42
CA ARG A 71 -15.26 9.56 -2.23
C ARG A 71 -13.94 9.90 -1.60
N GLY A 72 -13.40 11.05 -1.96
CA GLY A 72 -12.16 11.56 -1.38
C GLY A 72 -11.28 12.24 -2.40
N THR A 73 -10.01 12.39 -2.05
CA THR A 73 -8.99 12.94 -2.92
C THR A 73 -8.07 11.85 -3.43
N THR A 74 -7.79 11.87 -4.71
CA THR A 74 -6.91 10.92 -5.35
C THR A 74 -5.98 11.62 -6.32
N LEU A 75 -4.89 10.97 -6.66
CA LEU A 75 -3.99 11.40 -7.72
C LEU A 75 -4.25 10.55 -8.96
N ASN A 76 -4.51 11.22 -10.06
CA ASN A 76 -4.66 10.59 -11.37
C ASN A 76 -3.97 11.46 -12.44
N GLN A 77 -2.71 11.79 -12.20
CA GLN A 77 -1.91 12.61 -13.11
C GLN A 77 -0.58 11.94 -13.44
N GLY A 78 -0.22 11.92 -14.70
CA GLY A 78 1.05 11.40 -15.17
C GLY A 78 1.25 9.95 -14.79
N GLY A 79 2.32 9.65 -14.06
CA GLY A 79 2.66 8.32 -13.57
C GLY A 79 1.96 7.90 -12.28
N TYR A 80 1.22 8.80 -11.64
CA TYR A 80 0.56 8.51 -10.37
C TYR A 80 -0.86 8.02 -10.59
N ARG A 81 -1.19 6.94 -9.90
CA ARG A 81 -2.56 6.44 -9.80
C ARG A 81 -2.84 5.96 -8.39
N SER A 82 -4.04 6.25 -7.91
CA SER A 82 -4.58 5.55 -6.76
C SER A 82 -5.09 4.19 -7.22
N LEU A 83 -4.48 3.14 -6.71
CA LEU A 83 -4.92 1.77 -6.97
C LEU A 83 -5.91 1.36 -5.89
N LEU A 84 -6.96 0.68 -6.31
CA LEU A 84 -7.95 0.08 -5.43
C LEU A 84 -7.94 -1.42 -5.68
N GLY A 85 -7.86 -2.19 -4.60
CA GLY A 85 -8.03 -3.63 -4.60
C GLY A 85 -9.16 -4.02 -3.66
N ALA A 86 -9.98 -4.98 -4.05
CA ALA A 86 -10.95 -5.60 -3.18
C ALA A 86 -10.36 -6.91 -2.63
N PHE A 87 -10.53 -7.12 -1.34
CA PHE A 87 -10.06 -8.31 -0.64
C PHE A 87 -11.21 -8.89 0.18
N GLU A 88 -11.35 -10.20 0.17
CA GLU A 88 -12.18 -10.89 1.14
C GLU A 88 -11.54 -10.74 2.53
N LEU A 89 -12.33 -10.28 3.51
CA LEU A 89 -11.83 -10.03 4.86
C LEU A 89 -11.63 -11.36 5.59
N GLY A 90 -10.37 -11.66 5.94
CA GLY A 90 -10.01 -12.87 6.69
C GLY A 90 -9.96 -12.63 8.20
N ALA A 91 -9.44 -11.50 8.63
CA ALA A 91 -9.31 -11.19 10.05
C ALA A 91 -9.32 -9.69 10.34
N VAL A 92 -9.79 -9.36 11.54
CA VAL A 92 -9.75 -8.01 12.13
C VAL A 92 -9.01 -8.10 13.45
N SER A 93 -8.12 -7.15 13.70
CA SER A 93 -7.39 -7.03 14.96
C SER A 93 -7.68 -5.69 15.62
N ASP A 94 -7.96 -5.71 16.89
CA ASP A 94 -8.12 -4.51 17.69
C ASP A 94 -6.78 -3.78 17.84
N ARG A 95 -6.87 -2.46 17.96
CA ARG A 95 -5.68 -1.64 18.14
C ARG A 95 -5.01 -1.92 19.47
N ILE A 96 -3.72 -2.17 19.46
CA ILE A 96 -2.93 -2.28 20.68
C ILE A 96 -2.92 -0.93 21.41
N PRO A 97 -3.21 -0.90 22.73
CA PRO A 97 -3.20 0.33 23.51
C PRO A 97 -1.88 1.10 23.37
N SER A 98 -1.97 2.41 23.15
CA SER A 98 -0.80 3.27 22.86
C SER A 98 0.29 3.22 23.94
N GLY A 99 -0.08 2.94 25.20
CA GLY A 99 0.87 2.77 26.29
C GLY A 99 1.76 1.52 26.17
N GLN A 100 1.36 0.53 25.38
CA GLN A 100 2.13 -0.68 25.13
C GLN A 100 3.07 -0.54 23.92
N LEU A 101 2.78 0.36 23.00
CA LEU A 101 3.57 0.64 21.80
C LEU A 101 4.39 1.92 21.99
N LYS A 102 5.49 1.80 22.74
CA LYS A 102 6.34 2.95 23.12
C LYS A 102 7.03 3.64 21.94
N LEU A 103 7.24 2.91 20.82
CA LEU A 103 7.92 3.45 19.65
C LEU A 103 6.93 3.61 18.50
N PRO A 104 6.93 4.74 17.77
CA PRO A 104 6.09 4.92 16.57
C PRO A 104 6.29 3.81 15.54
N SER A 105 7.51 3.30 15.39
CA SER A 105 7.83 2.18 14.50
C SER A 105 7.11 0.87 14.87
N ASN A 106 6.68 0.71 16.11
CA ASN A 106 5.91 -0.46 16.54
C ASN A 106 4.45 -0.36 16.11
N GLN A 107 3.92 0.85 15.94
CA GLN A 107 2.54 1.04 15.48
C GLN A 107 2.35 0.62 14.03
N SER A 108 3.40 0.63 13.23
CA SER A 108 3.35 0.18 11.83
C SER A 108 3.24 -1.34 11.66
N VAL A 109 3.40 -2.12 12.74
CA VAL A 109 3.21 -3.58 12.74
C VAL A 109 1.98 -4.02 13.53
N ASP A 110 1.23 -3.08 14.09
CA ASP A 110 -0.04 -3.32 14.75
C ASP A 110 -1.11 -3.60 13.68
N LEU A 111 -1.45 -4.88 13.51
CA LEU A 111 -2.38 -5.33 12.48
C LEU A 111 -3.77 -4.75 12.70
N GLN A 112 -4.44 -4.39 11.61
CA GLN A 112 -5.81 -3.91 11.60
C GLN A 112 -6.73 -4.86 10.82
N TYR A 113 -6.42 -5.08 9.55
CA TYR A 113 -7.17 -5.96 8.67
C TYR A 113 -6.24 -6.87 7.90
N VAL A 114 -6.67 -8.09 7.69
CA VAL A 114 -6.01 -9.04 6.79
C VAL A 114 -7.06 -9.60 5.85
N GLY A 115 -6.73 -9.71 4.58
CA GLY A 115 -7.62 -10.26 3.59
C GLY A 115 -6.88 -10.91 2.44
N ALA A 116 -7.60 -11.65 1.64
CA ALA A 116 -7.09 -12.31 0.45
C ALA A 116 -7.97 -12.03 -0.77
N SER A 117 -7.39 -12.14 -1.94
CA SER A 117 -8.11 -12.05 -3.21
C SER A 117 -7.36 -12.85 -4.27
N SER A 118 -8.05 -13.26 -5.33
CA SER A 118 -7.45 -13.98 -6.44
C SER A 118 -8.01 -13.51 -7.77
N ASP A 119 -7.21 -13.57 -8.82
CA ASP A 119 -7.65 -13.35 -10.20
C ASP A 119 -8.07 -14.63 -10.92
N ALA A 120 -7.99 -15.79 -10.25
CA ALA A 120 -8.40 -17.07 -10.83
C ALA A 120 -9.86 -17.09 -11.36
N PRO A 121 -10.85 -16.46 -10.68
CA PRO A 121 -12.22 -16.37 -11.22
C PRO A 121 -12.27 -15.59 -12.55
N ALA A 122 -11.52 -14.50 -12.68
CA ALA A 122 -11.46 -13.71 -13.90
C ALA A 122 -10.79 -14.48 -15.04
N LEU A 123 -9.74 -15.25 -14.75
CA LEU A 123 -9.09 -16.13 -15.72
C LEU A 123 -10.07 -17.20 -16.21
N LYS A 124 -10.80 -17.83 -15.29
CA LYS A 124 -11.85 -18.83 -15.64
C LYS A 124 -12.92 -18.22 -16.53
N ALA A 125 -13.41 -17.05 -16.20
CA ALA A 125 -14.41 -16.35 -17.02
C ALA A 125 -13.88 -15.99 -18.43
N ALA A 126 -12.56 -15.75 -18.55
CA ALA A 126 -11.90 -15.51 -19.83
C ALA A 126 -11.50 -16.79 -20.58
N GLY A 127 -11.94 -17.98 -20.12
CA GLY A 127 -11.59 -19.27 -20.73
C GLY A 127 -10.12 -19.67 -20.56
N LYS A 128 -9.41 -19.07 -19.61
CA LYS A 128 -8.03 -19.41 -19.26
C LYS A 128 -8.00 -20.40 -18.10
N ASN A 129 -6.84 -21.02 -17.92
CA ASN A 129 -6.64 -21.91 -16.79
C ASN A 129 -6.61 -21.11 -15.46
N PRO A 130 -7.52 -21.35 -14.53
CA PRO A 130 -7.54 -20.66 -13.25
C PRO A 130 -6.33 -20.97 -12.36
N ASN A 131 -5.62 -22.08 -12.61
CA ASN A 131 -4.41 -22.44 -11.87
C ASN A 131 -3.20 -21.56 -12.25
N ASP A 132 -3.28 -20.81 -13.36
CA ASP A 132 -2.27 -19.81 -13.72
C ASP A 132 -2.53 -18.46 -13.00
N GLY A 133 -3.53 -18.41 -12.15
CA GLY A 133 -3.90 -17.24 -11.39
C GLY A 133 -2.92 -16.90 -10.27
N SER A 134 -3.08 -15.69 -9.77
CA SER A 134 -2.32 -15.16 -8.65
C SER A 134 -3.20 -15.05 -7.40
N LEU A 135 -2.58 -15.27 -6.26
CA LEU A 135 -3.19 -15.02 -4.95
C LEU A 135 -2.57 -13.76 -4.37
N PHE A 136 -3.41 -12.85 -3.91
CA PHE A 136 -3.02 -11.57 -3.34
C PHE A 136 -3.42 -11.51 -1.88
N PHE A 137 -2.52 -10.99 -1.04
CA PHE A 137 -2.81 -10.76 0.37
C PHE A 137 -2.79 -9.26 0.65
N GLY A 138 -3.87 -8.78 1.28
CA GLY A 138 -4.00 -7.41 1.76
C GLY A 138 -3.75 -7.35 3.26
N ILE A 139 -2.82 -6.51 3.69
CA ILE A 139 -2.49 -6.34 5.10
C ILE A 139 -2.54 -4.86 5.41
N SER A 140 -3.41 -4.48 6.35
CA SER A 140 -3.54 -3.13 6.87
C SER A 140 -3.09 -3.07 8.33
N THR A 141 -2.45 -1.97 8.69
CA THR A 141 -2.01 -1.72 10.06
C THR A 141 -2.60 -0.43 10.61
N TRP A 142 -2.71 -0.33 11.93
CA TRP A 142 -3.17 0.87 12.61
C TRP A 142 -2.21 2.05 12.47
N GLY A 143 -0.92 1.78 12.31
CA GLY A 143 0.09 2.80 12.06
C GLY A 143 0.43 2.95 10.58
N THR A 144 1.02 4.08 10.23
CA THR A 144 1.44 4.35 8.86
C THR A 144 2.73 3.62 8.49
N TRP A 145 2.82 3.23 7.23
CA TRP A 145 4.01 2.65 6.64
C TRP A 145 4.71 3.67 5.75
N ASP A 146 5.98 3.90 6.03
CA ASP A 146 6.86 4.61 5.11
C ASP A 146 7.73 3.66 4.30
N SER A 147 8.25 2.65 5.00
CA SER A 147 9.05 1.58 4.41
C SER A 147 9.11 0.41 5.39
N MET A 148 9.38 -0.78 4.89
CA MET A 148 9.65 -1.94 5.75
C MET A 148 10.92 -1.68 6.56
N HIS A 149 10.78 -1.69 7.89
CA HIS A 149 11.95 -1.58 8.78
C HIS A 149 12.75 -2.88 8.77
N TRP A 150 14.07 -2.82 8.79
CA TRP A 150 14.95 -3.98 8.69
C TRP A 150 14.73 -5.05 9.76
N GLY A 151 14.20 -4.70 10.91
CA GLY A 151 13.86 -5.64 11.99
C GLY A 151 12.41 -6.10 12.00
N ARG A 152 11.68 -5.88 10.89
CA ARG A 152 10.28 -6.27 10.74
C ARG A 152 10.12 -7.18 9.54
N GLN A 153 9.27 -8.16 9.68
CA GLN A 153 8.88 -9.04 8.59
C GLN A 153 7.37 -9.26 8.63
N VAL A 154 6.80 -9.49 7.48
CA VAL A 154 5.42 -9.94 7.34
C VAL A 154 5.46 -11.36 6.84
N GLN A 155 4.78 -12.25 7.54
CA GLN A 155 4.64 -13.64 7.13
C GLN A 155 3.16 -13.94 6.87
N VAL A 156 2.89 -14.63 5.77
CA VAL A 156 1.60 -15.25 5.50
C VAL A 156 1.82 -16.75 5.46
N GLN A 157 1.22 -17.45 6.38
CA GLN A 157 1.24 -18.90 6.46
C GLN A 157 -0.01 -19.44 5.75
N ILE A 158 0.18 -20.39 4.87
CA ILE A 158 -0.87 -21.00 4.06
C ILE A 158 -0.89 -22.48 4.35
N ASP A 159 -2.00 -22.95 4.89
CA ASP A 159 -2.32 -24.34 5.11
C ASP A 159 -3.37 -24.71 4.05
N THR A 160 -3.03 -25.60 3.15
CA THR A 160 -3.89 -25.97 2.00
C THR A 160 -4.75 -27.18 2.27
N ASN A 161 -4.42 -27.96 3.29
CA ASN A 161 -5.09 -29.21 3.62
C ASN A 161 -5.84 -29.16 4.97
N ASN A 162 -5.72 -28.02 5.68
CA ASN A 162 -6.36 -27.76 6.97
C ASN A 162 -5.92 -28.74 8.09
N ASP A 163 -4.63 -29.06 8.10
CA ASP A 163 -4.03 -29.90 9.15
C ASP A 163 -3.37 -29.07 10.28
N SER A 164 -3.52 -27.74 10.22
CA SER A 164 -2.92 -26.77 11.14
C SER A 164 -1.40 -26.63 11.01
N THR A 165 -0.84 -27.14 9.93
CA THR A 165 0.56 -26.99 9.58
C THR A 165 0.67 -26.15 8.30
N ALA A 166 1.51 -25.15 8.28
CA ALA A 166 1.68 -24.35 7.07
C ALA A 166 2.42 -25.14 5.99
N ASP A 167 1.77 -25.33 4.84
CA ASP A 167 2.39 -25.91 3.63
C ASP A 167 3.29 -24.91 2.93
N TYR A 168 2.92 -23.63 3.00
CA TYR A 168 3.66 -22.53 2.40
C TYR A 168 3.80 -21.37 3.36
N VAL A 169 4.94 -20.71 3.31
CA VAL A 169 5.19 -19.47 4.04
C VAL A 169 5.68 -18.42 3.05
N LEU A 170 4.89 -17.37 2.90
CA LEU A 170 5.31 -16.17 2.17
C LEU A 170 5.92 -15.20 3.18
N GLU A 171 7.13 -14.78 2.93
CA GLU A 171 7.82 -13.84 3.79
C GLU A 171 8.20 -12.59 3.01
N VAL A 172 7.79 -11.45 3.53
CA VAL A 172 8.24 -10.13 3.06
C VAL A 172 9.14 -9.54 4.11
N THR A 173 10.41 -9.45 3.77
CA THR A 173 11.45 -8.88 4.63
C THR A 173 12.32 -7.93 3.83
N ARG A 174 12.97 -7.02 4.52
CA ARG A 174 13.98 -6.18 3.90
C ARG A 174 15.32 -6.91 3.89
N GLU A 175 15.91 -7.07 2.73
CA GLU A 175 17.24 -7.65 2.61
C GLU A 175 18.29 -6.77 3.33
N LYS A 176 19.10 -7.42 4.15
CA LYS A 176 20.15 -6.76 4.92
C LYS A 176 21.24 -6.25 3.96
N GLY A 177 21.39 -4.94 3.86
CA GLY A 177 22.41 -4.33 3.01
C GLY A 177 21.88 -3.47 1.86
N THR A 178 20.59 -3.55 1.52
CA THR A 178 19.99 -2.62 0.57
C THR A 178 19.77 -1.26 1.22
N ARG A 179 20.57 -0.27 0.79
CA ARG A 179 20.32 1.14 1.07
C ARG A 179 19.51 1.70 -0.08
N TRP A 180 18.38 2.29 0.23
CA TRP A 180 17.56 3.09 -0.69
C TRP A 180 17.86 4.56 -0.49
#